data_d9b2fa38b4b87af3a7fe38b065173eae
#
_entry.id   d9b2fa38b4b87af3a7fe38b065173eae
#
_cell.length_a   1.000
_cell.length_b   1.000
_cell.length_c   1.000
_cell.angle_alpha   90.00
_cell.angle_beta   90.00
_cell.angle_gamma   90.00
#
_symmetry.space_group_name_H-M   'P 1'
#
loop_
_entity.id
_entity.type
_entity.pdbx_description
1 polymer ?
#
loop_
_entity_poly.entity_id
_entity_poly.type
_entity_poly.pdbx_seq_one_letter_code
_entity_poly.pdbx_strand_id
1 'polypeptide(L)'
;RDFPRTLRTIGPDANGAFRSYLLDYNVLSLVHAHPNSDGYFPGLAKSWAVDPDGKTVYFRLDPTARYSDGEKVKVSDFFFFFYFMRSKHIQAPWYNDFYGKDKFKKVTLYDEETLSVTFYKAKPDVVERVSIRAKPEHFYQELDGEFLSKYQWDPEPTTGAYVALPENVDKGKSVTLIRQKDWWADQKPFFRNR
;
A
#
# COMPACT_ATOMS: atom_id res chain seq x y z
N ARG A 1 20.63 6.61 -15.92
CA ARG A 1 19.95 5.71 -14.96
C ARG A 1 19.50 4.49 -15.73
N ASP A 2 19.69 3.31 -15.16
CA ASP A 2 19.27 2.08 -15.81
C ASP A 2 17.74 1.98 -15.84
N PHE A 3 17.21 1.41 -16.92
CA PHE A 3 15.79 1.11 -17.04
C PHE A 3 15.40 0.04 -15.99
N PRO A 4 14.20 0.13 -15.38
CA PRO A 4 13.78 -0.86 -14.38
C PRO A 4 13.68 -2.27 -15.00
N ARG A 5 14.07 -3.27 -14.24
CA ARG A 5 13.97 -4.67 -14.67
C ARG A 5 12.59 -5.26 -14.43
N THR A 6 11.79 -4.59 -13.62
CA THR A 6 10.42 -4.98 -13.28
C THR A 6 9.61 -3.76 -12.86
N LEU A 7 8.28 -3.83 -13.02
CA LEU A 7 7.32 -2.88 -12.45
C LEU A 7 6.72 -3.39 -11.13
N ARG A 8 7.08 -4.60 -10.70
CA ARG A 8 6.70 -5.06 -9.35
C ARG A 8 7.32 -4.14 -8.29
N THR A 9 6.58 -3.90 -7.23
CA THR A 9 7.02 -3.09 -6.09
C THR A 9 7.71 -3.92 -5.01
N ILE A 10 7.74 -5.27 -5.17
CA ILE A 10 8.34 -6.21 -4.22
C ILE A 10 8.96 -7.41 -4.93
N GLY A 11 9.91 -8.07 -4.26
CA GLY A 11 10.64 -9.24 -4.76
C GLY A 11 11.94 -8.89 -5.47
N PRO A 12 12.59 -9.87 -6.11
CA PRO A 12 13.83 -9.66 -6.87
C PRO A 12 13.69 -8.55 -7.92
N ASP A 13 14.75 -7.79 -8.09
CA ASP A 13 14.85 -6.64 -9.03
C ASP A 13 13.90 -5.46 -8.73
N ALA A 14 13.03 -5.54 -7.71
CA ALA A 14 12.08 -4.49 -7.39
C ALA A 14 12.69 -3.30 -6.61
N ASN A 15 13.86 -3.46 -5.99
CA ASN A 15 14.49 -2.43 -5.14
C ASN A 15 15.25 -1.34 -5.91
N GLY A 16 14.95 -1.15 -7.19
CA GLY A 16 15.53 -0.06 -7.98
C GLY A 16 14.95 1.31 -7.63
N ALA A 17 15.63 2.38 -8.05
CA ALA A 17 15.18 3.76 -7.82
C ALA A 17 13.76 4.05 -8.38
N PHE A 18 13.35 3.31 -9.40
CA PHE A 18 12.04 3.47 -10.03
C PHE A 18 10.87 3.03 -9.11
N ARG A 19 11.13 2.08 -8.21
CA ARG A 19 10.14 1.63 -7.22
C ARG A 19 9.54 2.79 -6.42
N SER A 20 10.34 3.79 -6.07
CA SER A 20 9.86 4.94 -5.29
C SER A 20 8.74 5.70 -6.02
N TYR A 21 8.81 5.80 -7.34
CA TYR A 21 7.76 6.45 -8.14
C TYR A 21 6.47 5.62 -8.18
N LEU A 22 6.59 4.29 -8.21
CA LEU A 22 5.41 3.40 -8.22
C LEU A 22 4.78 3.25 -6.83
N LEU A 23 5.58 3.22 -5.77
CA LEU A 23 5.13 2.88 -4.42
C LEU A 23 5.23 4.05 -3.44
N ASP A 24 6.46 4.55 -3.18
CA ASP A 24 6.68 5.39 -2.00
C ASP A 24 6.06 6.78 -2.13
N TYR A 25 6.06 7.35 -3.34
CA TYR A 25 5.48 8.67 -3.62
C TYR A 25 4.03 8.62 -4.13
N ASN A 26 3.54 7.44 -4.50
CA ASN A 26 2.28 7.31 -5.19
C ASN A 26 1.21 6.54 -4.41
N VAL A 27 1.56 5.40 -3.80
CA VAL A 27 0.57 4.58 -3.08
C VAL A 27 0.32 5.14 -1.68
N LEU A 28 -0.96 5.40 -1.38
CA LEU A 28 -1.36 5.94 -0.08
C LEU A 28 -1.34 4.85 1.01
N SER A 29 -0.90 5.26 2.21
CA SER A 29 -1.05 4.49 3.45
C SER A 29 -2.38 4.80 4.13
N LEU A 30 -2.71 4.09 5.21
CA LEU A 30 -3.88 4.40 6.04
C LEU A 30 -3.86 5.85 6.52
N VAL A 31 -2.73 6.30 7.06
CA VAL A 31 -2.48 7.70 7.43
C VAL A 31 -1.06 8.10 7.03
N HIS A 32 -0.79 9.38 6.99
CA HIS A 32 0.53 9.93 6.69
C HIS A 32 1.02 10.82 7.83
N ALA A 33 2.31 10.77 8.14
CA ALA A 33 2.94 11.71 9.07
C ALA A 33 2.87 13.13 8.51
N HIS A 34 2.54 14.10 9.36
CA HIS A 34 2.48 15.49 8.96
C HIS A 34 3.90 16.06 8.83
N PRO A 35 4.26 16.70 7.69
CA PRO A 35 5.64 17.10 7.43
C PRO A 35 6.19 18.17 8.39
N ASN A 36 5.32 18.93 9.03
CA ASN A 36 5.69 20.07 9.87
C ASN A 36 5.22 19.96 11.34
N SER A 37 4.75 18.78 11.77
CA SER A 37 4.30 18.55 13.14
C SER A 37 4.39 17.06 13.47
N ASP A 38 4.29 16.72 14.76
CA ASP A 38 4.23 15.33 15.24
C ASP A 38 2.85 14.66 15.02
N GLY A 39 1.97 15.32 14.27
CA GLY A 39 0.64 14.82 13.96
C GLY A 39 0.60 13.94 12.72
N TYR A 40 -0.61 13.47 12.43
CA TYR A 40 -0.92 12.67 11.24
C TYR A 40 -2.07 13.30 10.47
N PHE A 41 -2.14 13.04 9.17
CA PHE A 41 -3.26 13.41 8.33
C PHE A 41 -3.84 12.18 7.60
N PRO A 42 -5.13 12.23 7.22
CA PRO A 42 -5.80 11.14 6.52
C PRO A 42 -5.09 10.72 5.23
N GLY A 43 -4.99 9.39 5.03
CA GLY A 43 -4.66 8.75 3.78
C GLY A 43 -5.86 7.96 3.28
N LEU A 44 -5.77 6.62 3.28
CA LEU A 44 -6.90 5.74 2.99
C LEU A 44 -7.92 5.68 4.14
N ALA A 45 -7.48 5.96 5.38
CA ALA A 45 -8.37 6.08 6.53
C ALA A 45 -8.78 7.54 6.72
N LYS A 46 -10.08 7.79 6.87
CA LYS A 46 -10.64 9.13 7.20
C LYS A 46 -10.51 9.47 8.68
N SER A 47 -10.38 8.46 9.53
CA SER A 47 -10.19 8.62 10.98
C SER A 47 -9.52 7.39 11.59
N TRP A 48 -8.89 7.59 12.75
CA TRP A 48 -8.25 6.53 13.53
C TRP A 48 -8.31 6.83 15.01
N ALA A 49 -8.16 5.78 15.82
CA ALA A 49 -8.05 5.89 17.28
C ALA A 49 -7.03 4.89 17.81
N VAL A 50 -6.23 5.31 18.77
CA VAL A 50 -5.28 4.45 19.47
C VAL A 50 -5.95 3.88 20.71
N ASP A 51 -5.86 2.57 20.88
CA ASP A 51 -6.30 1.91 22.11
C ASP A 51 -5.40 2.32 23.29
N PRO A 52 -5.94 2.48 24.52
CA PRO A 52 -5.13 2.79 25.71
C PRO A 52 -3.99 1.80 25.97
N ASP A 53 -4.03 0.60 25.40
CA ASP A 53 -2.95 -0.40 25.49
C ASP A 53 -1.67 0.03 24.73
N GLY A 54 -1.72 1.07 23.91
CA GLY A 54 -0.60 1.56 23.10
C GLY A 54 -0.11 0.57 22.04
N LYS A 55 -0.89 -0.47 21.73
CA LYS A 55 -0.52 -1.55 20.78
C LYS A 55 -1.47 -1.62 19.59
N THR A 56 -2.71 -1.19 19.76
CA THR A 56 -3.79 -1.33 18.81
C THR A 56 -4.21 0.03 18.26
N VAL A 57 -4.33 0.11 16.95
CA VAL A 57 -4.91 1.29 16.28
C VAL A 57 -6.09 0.82 15.44
N TYR A 58 -7.22 1.48 15.64
CA TYR A 58 -8.44 1.35 14.86
C TYR A 58 -8.42 2.35 13.73
N PHE A 59 -8.84 1.93 12.55
CA PHE A 59 -8.94 2.78 11.36
C PHE A 59 -10.32 2.65 10.75
N ARG A 60 -10.86 3.78 10.32
CA ARG A 60 -12.06 3.81 9.49
C ARG A 60 -11.70 4.33 8.11
N LEU A 61 -11.89 3.49 7.10
CA LEU A 61 -11.56 3.81 5.72
C LEU A 61 -12.44 4.93 5.17
N ASP A 62 -11.89 5.68 4.22
CA ASP A 62 -12.68 6.60 3.41
C ASP A 62 -13.51 5.78 2.41
N PRO A 63 -14.86 5.88 2.44
CA PRO A 63 -15.72 5.08 1.57
C PRO A 63 -15.57 5.42 0.08
N THR A 64 -14.93 6.55 -0.23
CA THR A 64 -14.65 6.95 -1.61
C THR A 64 -13.31 6.46 -2.13
N ALA A 65 -12.47 5.84 -1.27
CA ALA A 65 -11.15 5.35 -1.66
C ALA A 65 -11.25 4.29 -2.76
N ARG A 66 -10.49 4.49 -3.84
CA ARG A 66 -10.45 3.61 -5.03
C ARG A 66 -9.03 3.37 -5.47
N TYR A 67 -8.84 2.23 -6.11
CA TYR A 67 -7.67 1.97 -6.96
C TYR A 67 -7.82 2.63 -8.33
N SER A 68 -6.74 2.67 -9.07
CA SER A 68 -6.67 3.27 -10.41
C SER A 68 -7.49 2.54 -11.48
N ASP A 69 -7.87 1.30 -11.23
CA ASP A 69 -8.77 0.48 -12.06
C ASP A 69 -10.25 0.67 -11.69
N GLY A 70 -10.55 1.52 -10.70
CA GLY A 70 -11.91 1.83 -10.24
C GLY A 70 -12.42 0.96 -9.09
N GLU A 71 -11.74 -0.14 -8.77
CA GLU A 71 -12.13 -1.00 -7.66
C GLU A 71 -12.05 -0.27 -6.31
N LYS A 72 -13.02 -0.52 -5.43
CA LYS A 72 -13.07 0.07 -4.09
C LYS A 72 -11.96 -0.51 -3.21
N VAL A 73 -11.27 0.34 -2.44
CA VAL A 73 -10.38 -0.13 -1.39
C VAL A 73 -11.21 -0.74 -0.25
N LYS A 74 -10.92 -1.98 0.12
CA LYS A 74 -11.66 -2.76 1.10
C LYS A 74 -10.81 -3.04 2.34
N VAL A 75 -11.43 -3.30 3.46
CA VAL A 75 -10.71 -3.74 4.67
C VAL A 75 -9.98 -5.08 4.46
N SER A 76 -10.50 -5.95 3.57
CA SER A 76 -9.85 -7.20 3.19
C SER A 76 -8.49 -7.01 2.52
N ASP A 77 -8.28 -5.90 1.80
CA ASP A 77 -7.00 -5.58 1.16
C ASP A 77 -5.86 -5.39 2.18
N PHE A 78 -6.19 -4.95 3.40
CA PHE A 78 -5.22 -4.82 4.49
C PHE A 78 -4.94 -6.16 5.18
N PHE A 79 -5.91 -7.04 5.24
CA PHE A 79 -5.67 -8.42 5.66
C PHE A 79 -4.84 -9.16 4.62
N PHE A 80 -5.19 -9.03 3.34
CA PHE A 80 -4.46 -9.59 2.21
C PHE A 80 -3.02 -9.06 2.15
N PHE A 81 -2.76 -7.80 2.53
CA PHE A 81 -1.41 -7.25 2.64
C PHE A 81 -0.50 -8.15 3.50
N PHE A 82 -0.96 -8.59 4.67
CA PHE A 82 -0.14 -9.49 5.51
C PHE A 82 0.03 -10.87 4.91
N TYR A 83 -1.01 -11.41 4.30
CA TYR A 83 -0.92 -12.67 3.57
C TYR A 83 0.11 -12.58 2.44
N PHE A 84 0.03 -11.53 1.64
CA PHE A 84 0.94 -11.24 0.54
C PHE A 84 2.39 -11.09 1.04
N MET A 85 2.64 -10.24 2.05
CA MET A 85 3.98 -9.97 2.57
C MET A 85 4.64 -11.18 3.23
N ARG A 86 3.85 -12.15 3.70
CA ARG A 86 4.33 -13.41 4.29
C ARG A 86 4.49 -14.53 3.27
N SER A 87 4.01 -14.34 2.05
CA SER A 87 4.08 -15.37 1.01
C SER A 87 5.52 -15.63 0.57
N LYS A 88 5.88 -16.90 0.43
CA LYS A 88 7.15 -17.31 -0.18
C LYS A 88 7.25 -16.96 -1.66
N HIS A 89 6.13 -16.80 -2.33
CA HIS A 89 6.06 -16.54 -3.79
C HIS A 89 6.57 -15.16 -4.17
N ILE A 90 6.51 -14.18 -3.27
CA ILE A 90 7.08 -12.83 -3.52
C ILE A 90 8.62 -12.83 -3.50
N GLN A 91 9.27 -13.90 -3.02
CA GLN A 91 10.73 -14.04 -2.89
C GLN A 91 11.42 -12.82 -2.28
N ALA A 92 10.87 -12.33 -1.18
CA ALA A 92 11.35 -11.14 -0.46
C ALA A 92 11.56 -11.45 1.03
N PRO A 93 12.64 -12.20 1.40
CA PRO A 93 12.85 -12.71 2.77
C PRO A 93 12.80 -11.63 3.84
N TRP A 94 13.31 -10.42 3.54
CA TRP A 94 13.28 -9.30 4.48
C TRP A 94 11.83 -8.90 4.84
N TYR A 95 10.94 -8.84 3.85
CA TYR A 95 9.53 -8.52 4.07
C TYR A 95 8.81 -9.67 4.77
N ASN A 96 9.11 -10.93 4.39
CA ASN A 96 8.55 -12.10 5.03
C ASN A 96 8.85 -12.10 6.54
N ASP A 97 10.11 -11.78 6.92
CA ASP A 97 10.53 -11.67 8.32
C ASP A 97 9.92 -10.44 9.00
N PHE A 98 10.01 -9.26 8.36
CA PHE A 98 9.50 -8.00 8.93
C PHE A 98 8.01 -8.04 9.26
N TYR A 99 7.20 -8.60 8.36
CA TYR A 99 5.75 -8.78 8.55
C TYR A 99 5.40 -10.16 9.15
N GLY A 100 6.38 -10.90 9.60
CA GLY A 100 6.24 -12.18 10.28
C GLY A 100 5.56 -12.07 11.66
N LYS A 101 5.62 -13.16 12.41
CA LYS A 101 4.83 -13.35 13.64
C LYS A 101 5.21 -12.43 14.81
N ASP A 102 6.44 -11.88 14.83
CA ASP A 102 7.00 -11.30 16.06
C ASP A 102 6.69 -9.80 16.26
N LYS A 103 6.14 -9.13 15.27
CA LYS A 103 5.83 -7.70 15.35
C LYS A 103 4.33 -7.46 15.35
N PHE A 104 3.63 -7.98 14.35
CA PHE A 104 2.20 -7.83 14.18
C PHE A 104 1.44 -9.01 14.79
N LYS A 105 0.63 -8.74 15.82
CA LYS A 105 -0.13 -9.76 16.53
C LYS A 105 -1.36 -10.20 15.73
N LYS A 106 -2.14 -9.22 15.25
CA LYS A 106 -3.35 -9.47 14.45
C LYS A 106 -3.81 -8.24 13.67
N VAL A 107 -4.57 -8.50 12.63
CA VAL A 107 -5.47 -7.56 11.98
C VAL A 107 -6.89 -8.05 12.24
N THR A 108 -7.79 -7.14 12.64
CA THR A 108 -9.20 -7.46 12.87
C THR A 108 -10.05 -6.61 11.94
N LEU A 109 -10.94 -7.24 11.21
CA LEU A 109 -11.93 -6.60 10.37
C LEU A 109 -13.26 -6.59 11.14
N TYR A 110 -13.90 -5.43 11.29
CA TYR A 110 -15.12 -5.26 12.08
C TYR A 110 -16.34 -5.14 11.18
N ASP A 111 -16.22 -4.35 10.13
CA ASP A 111 -17.24 -4.10 9.11
C ASP A 111 -16.55 -3.77 7.77
N GLU A 112 -17.29 -3.27 6.78
CA GLU A 112 -16.76 -2.95 5.44
C GLU A 112 -15.78 -1.76 5.41
N GLU A 113 -15.76 -0.92 6.46
CA GLU A 113 -14.92 0.27 6.53
C GLU A 113 -13.96 0.26 7.71
N THR A 114 -14.18 -0.59 8.72
CA THR A 114 -13.46 -0.53 10.00
C THR A 114 -12.55 -1.73 10.20
N LEU A 115 -11.28 -1.45 10.46
CA LEU A 115 -10.29 -2.46 10.84
C LEU A 115 -9.44 -1.99 12.02
N SER A 116 -8.76 -2.93 12.67
CA SER A 116 -7.66 -2.60 13.58
C SER A 116 -6.41 -3.41 13.29
N VAL A 117 -5.26 -2.82 13.61
CA VAL A 117 -3.95 -3.48 13.54
C VAL A 117 -3.34 -3.45 14.93
N THR A 118 -2.90 -4.60 15.41
CA THR A 118 -2.35 -4.76 16.77
C THR A 118 -0.90 -5.27 16.71
N PHE A 119 -0.01 -4.57 17.39
CA PHE A 119 1.36 -5.03 17.66
C PHE A 119 1.43 -5.93 18.90
N TYR A 120 2.50 -6.72 19.00
CA TYR A 120 2.80 -7.46 20.23
C TYR A 120 3.20 -6.54 21.40
N LYS A 121 3.92 -5.45 21.12
CA LYS A 121 4.45 -4.52 22.14
C LYS A 121 3.95 -3.11 21.89
N ALA A 122 3.66 -2.40 22.96
CA ALA A 122 3.33 -0.98 22.88
C ALA A 122 4.48 -0.18 22.25
N LYS A 123 4.11 0.83 21.45
CA LYS A 123 5.03 1.70 20.74
C LYS A 123 4.54 3.15 20.82
N PRO A 124 5.42 4.13 21.11
CA PRO A 124 5.04 5.54 21.10
C PRO A 124 4.52 6.00 19.71
N ASP A 125 5.13 5.47 18.65
CA ASP A 125 4.85 5.76 17.24
C ASP A 125 3.95 4.72 16.59
N VAL A 126 3.05 4.08 17.36
CA VAL A 126 2.22 2.96 16.90
C VAL A 126 1.41 3.30 15.66
N VAL A 127 0.87 4.51 15.54
CA VAL A 127 0.06 4.94 14.39
C VAL A 127 0.86 4.86 13.09
N GLU A 128 2.09 5.39 13.08
CA GLU A 128 2.97 5.34 11.91
C GLU A 128 3.33 3.89 11.55
N ARG A 129 3.68 3.09 12.55
CA ARG A 129 4.10 1.69 12.33
C ARG A 129 3.02 0.79 11.77
N VAL A 130 1.76 1.04 12.11
CA VAL A 130 0.62 0.27 11.60
C VAL A 130 -0.05 0.93 10.40
N SER A 131 0.43 2.09 9.96
CA SER A 131 -0.07 2.77 8.77
C SER A 131 0.43 2.08 7.50
N ILE A 132 -0.12 0.90 7.27
CA ILE A 132 0.19 0.08 6.09
C ILE A 132 -0.56 0.58 4.85
N ARG A 133 -0.11 0.12 3.68
CA ARG A 133 -0.76 0.33 2.39
C ARG A 133 -1.71 -0.81 2.10
N ALA A 134 -2.83 -0.52 1.47
CA ALA A 134 -3.70 -1.57 0.95
C ALA A 134 -2.98 -2.34 -0.17
N LYS A 135 -3.26 -3.65 -0.26
CA LYS A 135 -2.74 -4.51 -1.33
C LYS A 135 -3.92 -5.02 -2.14
N PRO A 136 -4.04 -4.70 -3.43
CA PRO A 136 -5.23 -5.03 -4.22
C PRO A 136 -5.40 -6.55 -4.36
N GLU A 137 -6.26 -7.12 -3.50
CA GLU A 137 -6.55 -8.55 -3.48
C GLU A 137 -7.08 -9.03 -4.83
N HIS A 138 -7.94 -8.23 -5.46
CA HIS A 138 -8.53 -8.55 -6.76
C HIS A 138 -7.50 -8.67 -7.89
N PHE A 139 -6.39 -7.93 -7.81
CA PHE A 139 -5.30 -8.01 -8.79
C PHE A 139 -4.42 -9.24 -8.57
N TYR A 140 -4.16 -9.58 -7.31
CA TYR A 140 -3.28 -10.68 -6.92
C TYR A 140 -4.03 -11.96 -6.54
N GLN A 141 -5.17 -12.24 -7.17
CA GLN A 141 -6.00 -13.42 -6.87
C GLN A 141 -5.23 -14.74 -6.93
N GLU A 142 -4.26 -14.84 -7.82
CA GLU A 142 -3.41 -16.01 -7.98
C GLU A 142 -1.98 -15.70 -7.50
N LEU A 143 -1.78 -15.78 -6.19
CA LEU A 143 -0.46 -15.64 -5.58
C LEU A 143 0.21 -17.02 -5.48
N ASP A 144 0.91 -17.40 -6.52
CA ASP A 144 1.54 -18.71 -6.70
C ASP A 144 3.00 -18.63 -7.13
N GLY A 145 3.56 -19.74 -7.63
CA GLY A 145 4.95 -19.84 -8.08
C GLY A 145 5.27 -18.99 -9.31
N GLU A 146 4.29 -18.54 -10.06
CA GLU A 146 4.45 -17.72 -11.26
C GLU A 146 4.40 -16.21 -10.97
N PHE A 147 4.26 -15.82 -9.69
CA PHE A 147 4.17 -14.42 -9.27
C PHE A 147 5.21 -13.52 -9.94
N LEU A 148 6.47 -13.95 -9.99
CA LEU A 148 7.57 -13.13 -10.51
C LEU A 148 7.44 -12.87 -12.02
N SER A 149 7.05 -13.87 -12.79
CA SER A 149 6.87 -13.77 -14.25
C SER A 149 5.58 -13.06 -14.61
N LYS A 150 4.48 -13.43 -13.95
CA LYS A 150 3.14 -12.91 -14.22
C LYS A 150 3.05 -11.39 -14.03
N TYR A 151 3.59 -10.89 -12.92
CA TYR A 151 3.51 -9.47 -12.57
C TYR A 151 4.78 -8.66 -12.90
N GLN A 152 5.70 -9.20 -13.69
CA GLN A 152 6.96 -8.51 -13.98
C GLN A 152 6.77 -7.15 -14.66
N TRP A 153 5.84 -7.08 -15.61
CA TRP A 153 5.57 -5.88 -16.41
C TRP A 153 4.11 -5.44 -16.34
N ASP A 154 3.35 -6.03 -15.43
CA ASP A 154 1.97 -5.70 -15.15
C ASP A 154 1.93 -4.82 -13.89
N PRO A 155 1.73 -3.49 -14.03
CA PRO A 155 1.78 -2.59 -12.89
C PRO A 155 0.57 -2.76 -11.99
N GLU A 156 0.83 -2.89 -10.70
CA GLU A 156 -0.20 -2.98 -9.66
C GLU A 156 -1.12 -1.75 -9.70
N PRO A 157 -2.45 -1.92 -9.62
CA PRO A 157 -3.37 -0.80 -9.43
C PRO A 157 -3.01 0.02 -8.21
N THR A 158 -2.94 1.34 -8.37
CA THR A 158 -2.49 2.26 -7.33
C THR A 158 -3.65 3.02 -6.69
N THR A 159 -3.50 3.41 -5.43
CA THR A 159 -4.41 4.34 -4.76
C THR A 159 -4.01 5.81 -4.92
N GLY A 160 -2.86 6.08 -5.54
CA GLY A 160 -2.28 7.39 -5.75
C GLY A 160 -2.76 8.11 -7.01
N ALA A 161 -2.24 9.32 -7.23
CA ALA A 161 -2.67 10.18 -8.32
C ALA A 161 -2.13 9.78 -9.71
N TYR A 162 -1.06 9.00 -9.76
CA TYR A 162 -0.37 8.64 -11.01
C TYR A 162 -0.40 7.13 -11.23
N VAL A 163 -0.64 6.72 -12.47
CA VAL A 163 -0.71 5.31 -12.86
C VAL A 163 0.29 5.02 -13.99
N ALA A 164 0.95 3.88 -13.93
CA ALA A 164 1.60 3.27 -15.08
C ALA A 164 0.63 2.25 -15.67
N LEU A 165 0.36 2.34 -16.97
CA LEU A 165 -0.44 1.36 -17.69
C LEU A 165 0.49 0.54 -18.60
N PRO A 166 0.15 -0.70 -18.95
CA PRO A 166 0.98 -1.54 -19.82
C PRO A 166 1.39 -0.86 -21.14
N GLU A 167 0.48 -0.11 -21.74
CA GLU A 167 0.71 0.67 -22.96
C GLU A 167 1.67 1.85 -22.79
N ASN A 168 1.94 2.26 -21.56
CA ASN A 168 2.87 3.35 -21.24
C ASN A 168 4.29 2.85 -20.94
N VAL A 169 4.56 1.58 -21.18
CA VAL A 169 5.84 0.92 -20.94
C VAL A 169 6.53 0.63 -22.26
N ASP A 170 7.52 1.43 -22.64
CA ASP A 170 8.44 1.13 -23.74
C ASP A 170 9.69 0.47 -23.15
N LYS A 171 9.71 -0.88 -23.16
CA LYS A 171 10.75 -1.67 -22.49
C LYS A 171 12.16 -1.31 -22.98
N GLY A 172 13.02 -1.04 -22.02
CA GLY A 172 14.40 -0.61 -22.28
C GLY A 172 14.57 0.90 -22.56
N LYS A 173 13.48 1.66 -22.67
CA LYS A 173 13.48 3.08 -23.01
C LYS A 173 12.84 3.96 -21.94
N SER A 174 11.54 3.77 -21.70
CA SER A 174 10.78 4.65 -20.81
C SER A 174 9.58 3.96 -20.16
N VAL A 175 9.19 4.48 -18.98
CA VAL A 175 7.91 4.23 -18.36
C VAL A 175 7.27 5.58 -18.09
N THR A 176 6.06 5.81 -18.61
CA THR A 176 5.34 7.06 -18.41
C THR A 176 4.27 6.88 -17.35
N LEU A 177 4.32 7.71 -16.30
CA LEU A 177 3.28 7.78 -15.29
C LEU A 177 2.26 8.85 -15.72
N ILE A 178 1.00 8.46 -15.81
CA ILE A 178 -0.10 9.34 -16.23
C ILE A 178 -0.90 9.74 -14.99
N ARG A 179 -1.18 11.06 -14.86
CA ARG A 179 -2.06 11.54 -13.80
C ARG A 179 -3.50 11.11 -14.09
N GLN A 180 -4.14 10.51 -13.10
CA GLN A 180 -5.55 10.14 -13.17
C GLN A 180 -6.42 11.41 -13.16
N LYS A 181 -7.35 11.54 -14.13
CA LYS A 181 -8.24 12.71 -14.24
C LYS A 181 -9.21 12.77 -13.06
N ASP A 182 -9.78 11.62 -12.70
CA ASP A 182 -10.81 11.50 -11.67
C ASP A 182 -10.25 10.76 -10.44
N TRP A 183 -9.04 11.15 -10.00
CA TRP A 183 -8.44 10.57 -8.82
C TRP A 183 -9.33 10.80 -7.59
N TRP A 184 -9.70 9.74 -6.91
CA TRP A 184 -10.64 9.74 -5.79
C TRP A 184 -10.31 10.74 -4.67
N ALA A 185 -9.03 11.06 -4.48
CA ALA A 185 -8.56 11.99 -3.44
C ALA A 185 -8.26 13.41 -3.94
N ASP A 186 -8.52 13.73 -5.21
CA ASP A 186 -8.17 15.02 -5.82
C ASP A 186 -8.78 16.22 -5.07
N GLN A 187 -9.98 16.06 -4.53
CA GLN A 187 -10.69 17.11 -3.78
C GLN A 187 -10.47 17.04 -2.26
N LYS A 188 -9.68 16.10 -1.77
CA LYS A 188 -9.40 16.03 -0.33
C LYS A 188 -8.43 17.15 0.08
N PRO A 189 -8.70 17.86 1.19
CA PRO A 189 -7.93 19.05 1.59
C PRO A 189 -6.42 18.82 1.71
N PHE A 190 -6.03 17.62 2.15
CA PHE A 190 -4.62 17.25 2.38
C PHE A 190 -3.83 16.97 1.10
N PHE A 191 -4.52 16.75 -0.03
CA PHE A 191 -3.88 16.40 -1.31
C PHE A 191 -4.01 17.48 -2.39
N ARG A 192 -4.83 18.50 -2.16
CA ARG A 192 -5.14 19.57 -3.14
C ARG A 192 -3.92 20.38 -3.62
N ASN A 193 -2.87 20.41 -2.83
CA ASN A 193 -1.69 21.26 -3.07
C ASN A 193 -0.39 20.46 -3.23
N ARG A 194 -0.46 19.22 -3.64
CA ARG A 194 0.71 18.35 -3.87
C ARG A 194 0.94 18.02 -5.33
#